data_194ebcdcde0d2f87a4899d115a843950
#
_entry.id   194ebcdcde0d2f87a4899d115a843950
#
_cell.length_a   1.000
_cell.length_b   1.000
_cell.length_c   1.000
_cell.angle_alpha   90.00
_cell.angle_beta   90.00
_cell.angle_gamma   90.00
#
_symmetry.space_group_name_H-M   'P 1'
#
loop_
_entity.id
_entity.type
_entity.pdbx_description
1 polymer ?
#
loop_
_entity_poly.entity_id
_entity_poly.type
_entity_poly.pdbx_seq_one_letter_code
_entity_poly.pdbx_strand_id
1 'polypeptide(L)'
;MNLADALTLLERAAADAQAAVAAARTLDDLAAVERDWLGKRSPATTVNEAIKTFGADERPRAGQAVGAYRSAVAAAVDARRSVLEASATPTGPTIDLTLGGHGNRRGHLHLVTQIRRELEDIFTGLGYRVAEGPEVEDDWHNFEALNIPPAHPARSMQDT
;
A
#
# COMPACT_ATOMS: atom_id res chain seq x y z
N MET A 1 -18.64 -49.12 -8.73
CA MET A 1 -17.22 -48.73 -8.59
C MET A 1 -16.56 -49.78 -7.72
N ASN A 2 -15.47 -50.40 -8.14
CA ASN A 2 -14.68 -51.31 -7.33
C ASN A 2 -13.59 -50.56 -6.55
N LEU A 3 -12.88 -51.23 -5.63
CA LEU A 3 -11.84 -50.60 -4.80
C LEU A 3 -10.68 -50.06 -5.66
N ALA A 4 -10.27 -50.82 -6.71
CA ALA A 4 -9.15 -50.41 -7.58
C ALA A 4 -9.49 -49.08 -8.33
N ASP A 5 -10.71 -49.01 -8.87
CA ASP A 5 -11.21 -47.79 -9.53
C ASP A 5 -11.25 -46.60 -8.57
N ALA A 6 -11.66 -46.85 -7.33
CA ALA A 6 -11.74 -45.78 -6.28
C ALA A 6 -10.35 -45.27 -5.92
N LEU A 7 -9.36 -46.11 -5.77
CA LEU A 7 -7.97 -45.73 -5.49
C LEU A 7 -7.37 -44.94 -6.65
N THR A 8 -7.54 -45.42 -7.88
CA THR A 8 -7.06 -44.73 -9.09
C THR A 8 -7.71 -43.35 -9.25
N LEU A 9 -9.01 -43.23 -8.92
CA LEU A 9 -9.71 -41.97 -8.95
C LEU A 9 -9.10 -40.97 -7.95
N LEU A 10 -8.84 -41.43 -6.70
CA LEU A 10 -8.25 -40.54 -5.66
C LEU A 10 -6.81 -40.16 -5.99
N GLU A 11 -6.00 -41.07 -6.58
CA GLU A 11 -4.63 -40.75 -7.00
C GLU A 11 -4.60 -39.65 -8.09
N ARG A 12 -5.45 -39.82 -9.12
CA ARG A 12 -5.58 -38.81 -10.18
C ARG A 12 -6.10 -37.47 -9.61
N ALA A 13 -7.13 -37.56 -8.80
CA ALA A 13 -7.70 -36.36 -8.15
C ALA A 13 -6.69 -35.63 -7.24
N ALA A 14 -5.80 -36.36 -6.57
CA ALA A 14 -4.74 -35.76 -5.77
C ALA A 14 -3.72 -35.02 -6.65
N ALA A 15 -3.33 -35.57 -7.78
CA ALA A 15 -2.41 -34.93 -8.73
C ALA A 15 -3.06 -33.65 -9.34
N ASP A 16 -4.30 -33.78 -9.77
CA ASP A 16 -5.05 -32.65 -10.34
C ASP A 16 -5.27 -31.53 -9.31
N ALA A 17 -5.60 -31.89 -8.07
CA ALA A 17 -5.74 -30.92 -6.96
C ALA A 17 -4.42 -30.20 -6.67
N GLN A 18 -3.30 -30.93 -6.63
CA GLN A 18 -1.98 -30.31 -6.43
C GLN A 18 -1.62 -29.36 -7.56
N ALA A 19 -1.91 -29.71 -8.80
CA ALA A 19 -1.71 -28.83 -9.95
C ALA A 19 -2.58 -27.57 -9.85
N ALA A 20 -3.86 -27.71 -9.47
CA ALA A 20 -4.77 -26.59 -9.28
C ALA A 20 -4.32 -25.65 -8.13
N VAL A 21 -3.87 -26.21 -7.00
CA VAL A 21 -3.30 -25.45 -5.88
C VAL A 21 -2.05 -24.68 -6.32
N ALA A 22 -1.15 -25.29 -7.08
CA ALA A 22 0.06 -24.63 -7.58
C ALA A 22 -0.26 -23.49 -8.56
N ALA A 23 -1.33 -23.64 -9.36
CA ALA A 23 -1.77 -22.63 -10.31
C ALA A 23 -2.51 -21.42 -9.67
N ALA A 24 -3.05 -21.56 -8.45
CA ALA A 24 -3.74 -20.51 -7.74
C ALA A 24 -2.80 -19.31 -7.47
N ARG A 25 -3.21 -18.11 -7.89
CA ARG A 25 -2.41 -16.87 -7.77
C ARG A 25 -2.91 -15.95 -6.69
N THR A 26 -4.16 -16.10 -6.28
CA THR A 26 -4.81 -15.28 -5.26
C THR A 26 -5.40 -16.18 -4.16
N LEU A 27 -5.71 -15.59 -3.01
CA LEU A 27 -6.41 -16.31 -1.93
C LEU A 27 -7.83 -16.73 -2.34
N ASP A 28 -8.48 -15.96 -3.22
CA ASP A 28 -9.81 -16.29 -3.75
C ASP A 28 -9.75 -17.49 -4.71
N ASP A 29 -8.73 -17.55 -5.58
CA ASP A 29 -8.49 -18.74 -6.42
C ASP A 29 -8.29 -19.98 -5.55
N LEU A 30 -7.47 -19.85 -4.49
CA LEU A 30 -7.17 -20.94 -3.59
C LEU A 30 -8.43 -21.42 -2.84
N ALA A 31 -9.29 -20.50 -2.42
CA ALA A 31 -10.57 -20.84 -1.79
C ALA A 31 -11.54 -21.54 -2.75
N ALA A 32 -11.49 -21.23 -4.06
CA ALA A 32 -12.25 -21.95 -5.06
C ALA A 32 -11.74 -23.38 -5.22
N VAL A 33 -10.43 -23.56 -5.33
CA VAL A 33 -9.78 -24.89 -5.39
C VAL A 33 -10.11 -25.72 -4.15
N GLU A 34 -10.05 -25.15 -2.95
CA GLU A 34 -10.41 -25.84 -1.71
C GLU A 34 -11.86 -26.32 -1.73
N ARG A 35 -12.81 -25.52 -2.20
CA ARG A 35 -14.23 -25.92 -2.34
C ARG A 35 -14.43 -27.06 -3.34
N ASP A 36 -13.70 -27.04 -4.45
CA ASP A 36 -13.87 -28.03 -5.50
C ASP A 36 -13.27 -29.38 -5.10
N TRP A 37 -12.10 -29.40 -4.46
CA TRP A 37 -11.37 -30.61 -4.15
C TRP A 37 -11.60 -31.18 -2.74
N LEU A 38 -12.01 -30.37 -1.77
CA LEU A 38 -12.31 -30.80 -0.40
C LEU A 38 -13.81 -30.64 -0.03
N GLY A 39 -14.59 -29.97 -0.86
CA GLY A 39 -16.00 -29.69 -0.61
C GLY A 39 -16.92 -30.91 -0.79
N LYS A 40 -18.23 -30.67 -0.71
CA LYS A 40 -19.29 -31.68 -0.77
C LYS A 40 -19.35 -32.44 -2.11
N ARG A 41 -18.83 -31.90 -3.18
CA ARG A 41 -18.81 -32.52 -4.52
C ARG A 41 -17.43 -33.07 -4.89
N SER A 42 -16.52 -33.13 -3.93
CA SER A 42 -15.16 -33.63 -4.18
C SER A 42 -15.12 -35.13 -4.52
N PRO A 43 -14.08 -35.58 -5.24
CA PRO A 43 -13.86 -36.99 -5.49
C PRO A 43 -13.83 -37.85 -4.22
N ALA A 44 -13.32 -37.29 -3.12
CA ALA A 44 -13.34 -37.96 -1.82
C ALA A 44 -14.76 -38.24 -1.31
N THR A 45 -15.71 -37.35 -1.58
CA THR A 45 -17.11 -37.56 -1.18
C THR A 45 -17.77 -38.67 -2.02
N THR A 46 -17.52 -38.70 -3.33
CA THR A 46 -18.00 -39.73 -4.23
C THR A 46 -17.50 -41.10 -3.81
N VAL A 47 -16.20 -41.21 -3.49
CA VAL A 47 -15.63 -42.50 -3.01
C VAL A 47 -16.21 -42.85 -1.63
N ASN A 48 -16.37 -41.89 -0.73
CA ASN A 48 -16.92 -42.15 0.61
C ASN A 48 -18.38 -42.66 0.56
N GLU A 49 -19.19 -42.19 -0.38
CA GLU A 49 -20.53 -42.73 -0.63
C GLU A 49 -20.48 -44.17 -1.17
N ALA A 50 -19.52 -44.46 -2.05
CA ALA A 50 -19.33 -45.78 -2.61
C ALA A 50 -18.76 -46.79 -1.60
N ILE A 51 -18.12 -46.38 -0.52
CA ILE A 51 -17.57 -47.27 0.53
C ILE A 51 -18.65 -48.21 1.08
N LYS A 52 -19.90 -47.74 1.15
CA LYS A 52 -21.03 -48.57 1.62
C LYS A 52 -21.28 -49.83 0.78
N THR A 53 -20.88 -49.81 -0.48
CA THR A 53 -21.06 -50.91 -1.44
C THR A 53 -19.87 -51.86 -1.48
N PHE A 54 -18.78 -51.54 -0.77
CA PHE A 54 -17.55 -52.36 -0.75
C PHE A 54 -17.63 -53.51 0.27
N GLY A 55 -16.83 -54.54 0.05
CA GLY A 55 -16.69 -55.67 1.00
C GLY A 55 -16.14 -55.21 2.36
N ALA A 56 -16.38 -56.03 3.39
CA ALA A 56 -15.99 -55.68 4.76
C ALA A 56 -14.48 -55.40 4.91
N ASP A 57 -13.65 -56.16 4.16
CA ASP A 57 -12.18 -56.03 4.18
C ASP A 57 -11.65 -54.88 3.35
N GLU A 58 -12.46 -54.37 2.41
CA GLU A 58 -12.09 -53.25 1.51
C GLU A 58 -12.42 -51.89 2.09
N ARG A 59 -13.43 -51.80 2.96
CA ARG A 59 -13.88 -50.53 3.58
C ARG A 59 -12.78 -49.80 4.33
N PRO A 60 -11.97 -50.44 5.19
CA PRO A 60 -10.90 -49.77 5.90
C PRO A 60 -9.85 -49.17 4.95
N ARG A 61 -9.51 -49.91 3.88
CA ARG A 61 -8.52 -49.47 2.87
C ARG A 61 -9.03 -48.25 2.07
N ALA A 62 -10.29 -48.28 1.67
CA ALA A 62 -10.90 -47.15 1.00
C ALA A 62 -10.99 -45.92 1.93
N GLY A 63 -11.35 -46.09 3.20
CA GLY A 63 -11.38 -45.04 4.19
C GLY A 63 -10.01 -44.40 4.45
N GLN A 64 -8.97 -45.23 4.55
CA GLN A 64 -7.58 -44.73 4.65
C GLN A 64 -7.18 -43.91 3.42
N ALA A 65 -7.51 -44.39 2.20
CA ALA A 65 -7.18 -43.63 0.97
C ALA A 65 -7.90 -42.29 0.90
N VAL A 66 -9.18 -42.23 1.29
CA VAL A 66 -9.93 -40.97 1.40
C VAL A 66 -9.30 -40.01 2.43
N GLY A 67 -8.89 -40.56 3.60
CA GLY A 67 -8.19 -39.79 4.63
C GLY A 67 -6.85 -39.23 4.14
N ALA A 68 -6.04 -40.08 3.50
CA ALA A 68 -4.75 -39.69 2.92
C ALA A 68 -4.91 -38.61 1.84
N TYR A 69 -5.88 -38.76 0.93
CA TYR A 69 -6.22 -37.75 -0.07
C TYR A 69 -6.56 -36.40 0.56
N ARG A 70 -7.49 -36.40 1.50
CA ARG A 70 -7.91 -35.13 2.18
C ARG A 70 -6.76 -34.45 2.90
N SER A 71 -5.93 -35.22 3.61
CA SER A 71 -4.79 -34.71 4.33
C SER A 71 -3.74 -34.11 3.37
N ALA A 72 -3.45 -34.80 2.26
CA ALA A 72 -2.50 -34.32 1.27
C ALA A 72 -2.94 -33.02 0.58
N VAL A 73 -4.23 -32.96 0.19
CA VAL A 73 -4.77 -31.74 -0.46
C VAL A 73 -4.84 -30.58 0.54
N ALA A 74 -5.28 -30.82 1.78
CA ALA A 74 -5.31 -29.80 2.81
C ALA A 74 -3.91 -29.23 3.10
N ALA A 75 -2.92 -30.09 3.26
CA ALA A 75 -1.53 -29.64 3.47
C ALA A 75 -0.99 -28.82 2.29
N ALA A 76 -1.33 -29.19 1.05
CA ALA A 76 -0.93 -28.42 -0.13
C ALA A 76 -1.62 -27.01 -0.14
N VAL A 77 -2.90 -26.94 0.18
CA VAL A 77 -3.66 -25.68 0.30
C VAL A 77 -3.05 -24.79 1.36
N ASP A 78 -2.75 -25.30 2.56
CA ASP A 78 -2.17 -24.53 3.66
C ASP A 78 -0.77 -24.02 3.32
N ALA A 79 0.05 -24.84 2.70
CA ALA A 79 1.37 -24.42 2.23
C ALA A 79 1.27 -23.28 1.20
N ARG A 80 0.34 -23.40 0.24
CA ARG A 80 0.14 -22.36 -0.77
C ARG A 80 -0.43 -21.08 -0.18
N ARG A 81 -1.35 -21.20 0.78
CA ARG A 81 -1.92 -20.06 1.53
C ARG A 81 -0.82 -19.25 2.20
N SER A 82 0.07 -19.91 2.93
CA SER A 82 1.20 -19.24 3.59
C SER A 82 2.10 -18.48 2.61
N VAL A 83 2.35 -19.03 1.43
CA VAL A 83 3.15 -18.35 0.39
C VAL A 83 2.42 -17.12 -0.15
N LEU A 84 1.11 -17.22 -0.42
CA LEU A 84 0.32 -16.10 -0.93
C LEU A 84 0.17 -14.99 0.12
N GLU A 85 -0.04 -15.32 1.38
CA GLU A 85 -0.10 -14.37 2.48
C GLU A 85 1.23 -13.65 2.70
N ALA A 86 2.34 -14.39 2.67
CA ALA A 86 3.68 -13.80 2.78
C ALA A 86 3.99 -12.83 1.63
N SER A 87 3.53 -13.14 0.40
CA SER A 87 3.70 -12.27 -0.75
C SER A 87 2.77 -11.06 -0.76
N ALA A 88 1.63 -11.14 -0.07
CA ALA A 88 0.67 -10.04 0.08
C ALA A 88 1.06 -9.05 1.20
N THR A 89 1.93 -9.47 2.12
CA THR A 89 2.39 -8.59 3.20
C THR A 89 3.34 -7.53 2.66
N PRO A 90 3.07 -6.22 2.83
CA PRO A 90 3.98 -5.17 2.41
C PRO A 90 5.34 -5.31 3.11
N THR A 91 6.41 -5.43 2.34
CA THR A 91 7.79 -5.56 2.86
C THR A 91 8.44 -4.24 3.25
N GLY A 92 7.67 -3.14 3.28
CA GLY A 92 8.13 -1.81 3.63
C GLY A 92 7.63 -1.32 4.99
N PRO A 93 8.17 -0.18 5.49
CA PRO A 93 7.65 0.45 6.70
C PRO A 93 6.18 0.80 6.47
N THR A 94 5.30 0.22 7.26
CA THR A 94 3.87 0.53 7.25
C THR A 94 3.66 1.90 7.89
N ILE A 95 3.16 2.84 7.11
CA ILE A 95 2.73 4.14 7.63
C ILE A 95 1.35 3.93 8.25
N ASP A 96 1.24 4.14 9.55
CA ASP A 96 -0.05 4.11 10.23
C ASP A 96 -0.84 5.39 9.90
N LEU A 97 -1.82 5.24 9.03
CA LEU A 97 -2.69 6.35 8.62
C LEU A 97 -3.72 6.76 9.68
N THR A 98 -3.85 6.00 10.78
CA THR A 98 -4.73 6.35 11.90
C THR A 98 -4.07 7.29 12.90
N LEU A 99 -2.74 7.40 12.87
CA LEU A 99 -2.02 8.41 13.64
C LEU A 99 -2.34 9.77 13.05
N GLY A 100 -2.98 10.63 13.84
CA GLY A 100 -3.18 12.02 13.50
C GLY A 100 -1.82 12.66 13.17
N GLY A 101 -1.65 13.15 11.93
CA GLY A 101 -0.46 13.90 11.55
C GLY A 101 -0.24 15.04 12.56
N HIS A 102 1.00 15.35 12.87
CA HIS A 102 1.30 16.59 13.59
C HIS A 102 0.75 17.72 12.73
N GLY A 103 -0.43 18.24 13.12
CA GLY A 103 -1.04 19.37 12.43
C GLY A 103 0.02 20.46 12.30
N ASN A 104 0.35 20.82 11.06
CA ASN A 104 1.21 21.96 10.83
C ASN A 104 0.58 23.15 11.58
N ARG A 105 1.19 23.54 12.68
CA ARG A 105 0.79 24.79 13.37
C ARG A 105 0.91 25.88 12.34
N ARG A 106 -0.22 26.44 11.94
CA ARG A 106 -0.21 27.61 11.05
C ARG A 106 0.58 28.68 11.78
N GLY A 107 1.70 29.08 11.20
CA GLY A 107 2.46 30.22 11.70
C GLY A 107 1.61 31.50 11.58
N HIS A 108 1.99 32.48 12.34
CA HIS A 108 1.45 33.83 12.22
C HIS A 108 2.51 34.75 11.61
N LEU A 109 2.09 35.68 10.80
CA LEU A 109 2.98 36.72 10.29
C LEU A 109 3.51 37.60 11.45
N HIS A 110 4.78 37.95 11.37
CA HIS A 110 5.36 38.91 12.29
C HIS A 110 4.60 40.24 12.25
N LEU A 111 4.44 40.91 13.38
CA LEU A 111 3.66 42.16 13.48
C LEU A 111 4.13 43.22 12.48
N VAL A 112 5.44 43.39 12.31
CA VAL A 112 6.01 44.33 11.33
C VAL A 112 5.55 44.00 9.91
N THR A 113 5.53 42.69 9.55
CA THR A 113 5.07 42.26 8.23
C THR A 113 3.56 42.51 8.04
N GLN A 114 2.77 42.37 9.10
CA GLN A 114 1.34 42.68 9.04
C GLN A 114 1.11 44.14 8.77
N ILE A 115 1.76 45.04 9.54
CA ILE A 115 1.65 46.48 9.37
C ILE A 115 2.16 46.93 8.00
N ARG A 116 3.29 46.38 7.54
CA ARG A 116 3.79 46.69 6.20
C ARG A 116 2.75 46.36 5.12
N ARG A 117 2.15 45.19 5.17
CA ARG A 117 1.11 44.79 4.20
C ARG A 117 -0.12 45.67 4.28
N GLU A 118 -0.54 46.03 5.48
CA GLU A 118 -1.67 46.93 5.65
C GLU A 118 -1.41 48.32 5.02
N LEU A 119 -0.20 48.90 5.21
CA LEU A 119 0.23 50.12 4.57
C LEU A 119 0.29 50.00 3.04
N GLU A 120 0.90 48.90 2.54
CA GLU A 120 0.95 48.64 1.11
C GLU A 120 -0.45 48.55 0.49
N ASP A 121 -1.41 47.89 1.15
CA ASP A 121 -2.80 47.80 0.69
C ASP A 121 -3.49 49.16 0.67
N ILE A 122 -3.32 49.97 1.69
CA ILE A 122 -3.89 51.35 1.79
C ILE A 122 -3.35 52.20 0.63
N PHE A 123 -2.04 52.27 0.45
CA PHE A 123 -1.44 53.10 -0.59
C PHE A 123 -1.73 52.62 -2.00
N THR A 124 -1.75 51.30 -2.19
CA THR A 124 -2.16 50.70 -3.48
C THR A 124 -3.61 51.06 -3.81
N GLY A 125 -4.49 51.05 -2.80
CA GLY A 125 -5.89 51.52 -2.96
C GLY A 125 -5.99 53.00 -3.34
N LEU A 126 -5.02 53.83 -2.98
CA LEU A 126 -4.91 55.24 -3.40
C LEU A 126 -4.26 55.45 -4.77
N GLY A 127 -3.86 54.38 -5.46
CA GLY A 127 -3.26 54.44 -6.79
C GLY A 127 -1.73 54.39 -6.83
N TYR A 128 -1.08 54.20 -5.67
CA TYR A 128 0.37 54.00 -5.62
C TYR A 128 0.74 52.59 -6.02
N ARG A 129 2.01 52.40 -6.31
CA ARG A 129 2.59 51.07 -6.60
C ARG A 129 3.79 50.82 -5.70
N VAL A 130 3.93 49.61 -5.20
CA VAL A 130 5.15 49.17 -4.52
C VAL A 130 6.27 49.14 -5.57
N ALA A 131 7.34 49.89 -5.33
CA ALA A 131 8.54 49.84 -6.17
C ALA A 131 9.66 49.13 -5.40
N GLU A 132 10.26 48.17 -6.03
CA GLU A 132 11.46 47.47 -5.54
C GLU A 132 12.68 48.00 -6.30
N GLY A 133 13.79 48.10 -5.61
CA GLY A 133 15.08 48.54 -6.18
C GLY A 133 16.23 47.74 -5.54
N PRO A 134 17.45 47.93 -6.06
CA PRO A 134 18.63 47.34 -5.46
C PRO A 134 18.86 47.87 -4.04
N GLU A 135 19.35 46.99 -3.13
CA GLU A 135 19.69 47.35 -1.77
C GLU A 135 21.05 48.08 -1.67
N VAL A 136 21.91 47.87 -2.67
CA VAL A 136 23.24 48.45 -2.78
C VAL A 136 23.23 49.40 -3.96
N GLU A 137 23.57 50.65 -3.70
CA GLU A 137 23.59 51.72 -4.69
C GLU A 137 24.94 52.43 -4.69
N ASP A 138 25.24 53.14 -5.75
CA ASP A 138 26.43 53.99 -5.86
C ASP A 138 26.20 55.36 -5.28
N ASP A 139 27.28 56.12 -5.08
CA ASP A 139 27.26 57.48 -4.55
C ASP A 139 26.36 58.42 -5.36
N TRP A 140 26.33 58.24 -6.68
CA TRP A 140 25.53 59.08 -7.55
C TRP A 140 24.04 58.93 -7.28
N HIS A 141 23.54 57.69 -7.18
CA HIS A 141 22.13 57.42 -6.90
C HIS A 141 21.73 57.80 -5.45
N ASN A 142 22.66 57.60 -4.49
CA ASN A 142 22.39 57.90 -3.10
C ASN A 142 22.46 59.41 -2.77
N PHE A 143 23.28 60.18 -3.51
CA PHE A 143 23.56 61.57 -3.15
C PHE A 143 23.44 62.55 -4.30
N GLU A 144 24.25 62.46 -5.38
CA GLU A 144 24.28 63.49 -6.43
C GLU A 144 22.92 63.62 -7.13
N ALA A 145 22.29 62.52 -7.52
CA ALA A 145 20.97 62.52 -8.15
C ALA A 145 19.87 63.12 -7.27
N LEU A 146 20.06 63.09 -5.94
CA LEU A 146 19.17 63.68 -4.98
C LEU A 146 19.57 65.13 -4.60
N ASN A 147 20.52 65.74 -5.33
CA ASN A 147 21.05 67.07 -5.08
C ASN A 147 21.76 67.25 -3.72
N ILE A 148 22.45 66.19 -3.26
CA ILE A 148 23.26 66.20 -2.04
C ILE A 148 24.73 66.33 -2.46
N PRO A 149 25.35 67.53 -2.41
CA PRO A 149 26.69 67.76 -2.91
C PRO A 149 27.78 67.09 -2.05
N PRO A 150 29.01 66.92 -2.57
CA PRO A 150 30.10 66.22 -1.84
C PRO A 150 30.44 66.81 -0.47
N ALA A 151 30.22 68.10 -0.25
CA ALA A 151 30.47 68.77 1.04
C ALA A 151 29.31 68.68 2.04
N HIS A 152 28.20 67.98 1.71
CA HIS A 152 27.06 67.89 2.58
C HIS A 152 27.34 66.96 3.79
N PRO A 153 27.01 67.38 5.04
CA PRO A 153 27.35 66.62 6.23
C PRO A 153 26.74 65.20 6.26
N ALA A 154 25.58 64.99 5.62
CA ALA A 154 24.92 63.71 5.60
C ALA A 154 25.74 62.60 4.87
N ARG A 155 26.67 62.93 3.99
CA ARG A 155 27.51 61.95 3.29
C ARG A 155 28.57 61.30 4.17
N SER A 156 29.00 61.96 5.26
CA SER A 156 30.06 61.46 6.15
C SER A 156 29.65 60.30 7.07
N MET A 157 28.37 59.98 7.12
CA MET A 157 27.82 58.96 8.04
C MET A 157 27.14 57.82 7.29
N GLN A 158 27.39 57.67 5.99
CA GLN A 158 26.79 56.65 5.16
C GLN A 158 27.87 55.74 4.59
N ASP A 159 27.61 54.42 4.62
CA ASP A 159 28.37 53.41 3.91
C ASP A 159 27.62 53.11 2.60
N THR A 160 28.24 53.37 1.45
CA THR A 160 27.71 53.08 0.12
C THR A 160 28.67 52.17 -0.67
#